data_2284496a91bf245b523a1e5ec3afb63d
#
_entry.id   2284496a91bf245b523a1e5ec3afb63d
#
_cell.length_a   1.000
_cell.length_b   1.000
_cell.length_c   1.000
_cell.angle_alpha   90.00
_cell.angle_beta   90.00
_cell.angle_gamma   90.00
#
_symmetry.space_group_name_H-M   'P 1'
#
loop_
_entity.id
_entity.type
_entity.pdbx_description
1 polymer ?
#
loop_
_entity_poly.entity_id
_entity_poly.type
_entity_poly.pdbx_seq_one_letter_code
_entity_poly.pdbx_strand_id
1 'polypeptide(L)'
;HDLCIQKEMIMTKRPNSFFNMQFITSSISTTLVLLLLGMVVFFVLSANNLSTYVRENIGISVLVSDDMKEPEALKFQKTLNEKSYVKESVYISKEQALKEQTEAMGTDPAEFLGYNPFTASIEIKLNAQYANSDSISWIEKEILTNKKVMEVSYPQNLIDSVNRNIQKVSIFLLGLAALLTLISFALINNTIRLAIYSKRFLIHTMKLVGASWSFIRRPFLIRNVWIGV
;
A
#
# COMPACT_ATOMS: atom_id res chain seq x y z
N HIS A 1 -11.73 -71.09 20.20
CA HIS A 1 -10.44 -70.50 19.77
C HIS A 1 -10.63 -69.41 18.69
N ASP A 2 -11.70 -69.50 17.89
CA ASP A 2 -11.94 -68.57 16.76
C ASP A 2 -12.52 -67.20 17.14
N LEU A 3 -13.17 -67.08 18.31
CA LEU A 3 -13.75 -65.84 18.80
C LEU A 3 -12.69 -64.85 19.34
N CYS A 4 -11.51 -65.33 19.76
CA CYS A 4 -10.41 -64.50 20.24
C CYS A 4 -9.65 -63.84 19.05
N ILE A 5 -9.50 -64.55 17.96
CA ILE A 5 -8.78 -64.10 16.75
C ILE A 5 -9.61 -62.99 16.01
N GLN A 6 -10.94 -63.09 16.03
CA GLN A 6 -11.80 -62.08 15.45
C GLN A 6 -11.82 -60.77 16.25
N LYS A 7 -11.60 -60.84 17.57
CA LYS A 7 -11.55 -59.64 18.42
C LYS A 7 -10.25 -58.83 18.27
N GLU A 8 -9.15 -59.48 17.94
CA GLU A 8 -7.87 -58.78 17.63
C GLU A 8 -7.85 -58.13 16.23
N MET A 9 -8.56 -58.71 15.28
CA MET A 9 -8.61 -58.14 13.89
C MET A 9 -9.46 -56.89 13.78
N ILE A 10 -10.33 -56.61 14.76
CA ILE A 10 -11.19 -55.40 14.81
C ILE A 10 -10.48 -54.21 15.49
N MET A 11 -9.40 -54.44 16.25
CA MET A 11 -8.69 -53.41 17.04
C MET A 11 -7.52 -52.73 16.32
N THR A 12 -7.14 -53.13 15.12
CA THR A 12 -6.01 -52.52 14.39
C THR A 12 -6.42 -51.84 13.11
N LYS A 13 -7.13 -50.75 13.20
CA LYS A 13 -7.01 -49.62 12.27
C LYS A 13 -7.73 -48.39 12.77
N ARG A 14 -7.11 -47.70 13.71
CA ARG A 14 -7.36 -46.26 13.79
C ARG A 14 -6.75 -45.64 12.53
N PRO A 15 -7.52 -45.18 11.57
CA PRO A 15 -6.94 -44.40 10.50
C PRO A 15 -6.39 -43.14 11.15
N ASN A 16 -5.06 -42.93 11.02
CA ASN A 16 -4.45 -41.67 11.36
C ASN A 16 -5.17 -40.57 10.60
N SER A 17 -6.13 -39.93 11.24
CA SER A 17 -7.08 -38.96 10.67
C SER A 17 -6.42 -37.66 10.19
N PHE A 18 -5.11 -37.51 10.37
CA PHE A 18 -4.36 -36.32 9.99
C PHE A 18 -3.85 -36.37 8.53
N PHE A 19 -3.80 -37.53 7.88
CA PHE A 19 -3.30 -37.71 6.51
C PHE A 19 -4.38 -38.06 5.48
N ASN A 20 -5.59 -37.57 5.65
CA ASN A 20 -6.56 -37.66 4.57
C ASN A 20 -6.16 -36.69 3.45
N MET A 21 -5.90 -37.24 2.26
CA MET A 21 -5.58 -36.51 1.02
C MET A 21 -6.47 -35.27 0.84
N GLN A 22 -7.74 -35.37 1.19
CA GLN A 22 -8.74 -34.30 1.13
C GLN A 22 -8.45 -33.18 2.13
N PHE A 23 -7.91 -33.49 3.32
CA PHE A 23 -7.53 -32.48 4.31
C PHE A 23 -6.31 -31.69 3.82
N ILE A 24 -5.31 -32.38 3.29
CA ILE A 24 -4.10 -31.77 2.73
C ILE A 24 -4.46 -30.84 1.56
N THR A 25 -5.26 -31.31 0.61
CA THR A 25 -5.68 -30.50 -0.55
C THR A 25 -6.48 -29.27 -0.14
N SER A 26 -7.42 -29.41 0.82
CA SER A 26 -8.20 -28.28 1.34
C SER A 26 -7.31 -27.27 2.06
N SER A 27 -6.37 -27.73 2.89
CA SER A 27 -5.45 -26.86 3.62
C SER A 27 -4.54 -26.09 2.67
N ILE A 28 -3.93 -26.76 1.68
CA ILE A 28 -3.08 -26.12 0.67
C ILE A 28 -3.88 -25.05 -0.12
N SER A 29 -5.10 -25.41 -0.56
CA SER A 29 -5.96 -24.50 -1.31
C SER A 29 -6.31 -23.24 -0.48
N THR A 30 -6.71 -23.42 0.78
CA THR A 30 -7.06 -22.32 1.68
C THR A 30 -5.84 -21.43 1.97
N THR A 31 -4.68 -22.03 2.24
CA THR A 31 -3.43 -21.30 2.46
C THR A 31 -3.04 -20.48 1.24
N LEU A 32 -3.14 -21.05 0.03
CA LEU A 32 -2.82 -20.34 -1.21
C LEU A 32 -3.73 -19.13 -1.41
N VAL A 33 -5.04 -19.28 -1.15
CA VAL A 33 -6.02 -18.18 -1.27
C VAL A 33 -5.72 -17.07 -0.25
N LEU A 34 -5.44 -17.44 1.00
CA LEU A 34 -5.10 -16.46 2.06
C LEU A 34 -3.79 -15.74 1.74
N LEU A 35 -2.80 -16.46 1.18
CA LEU A 35 -1.54 -15.86 0.75
C LEU A 35 -1.77 -14.85 -0.38
N LEU A 36 -2.58 -15.19 -1.37
CA LEU A 36 -2.92 -14.27 -2.47
C LEU A 36 -3.68 -13.04 -1.96
N LEU A 37 -4.64 -13.20 -1.05
CA LEU A 37 -5.33 -12.08 -0.41
C LEU A 37 -4.37 -11.19 0.38
N GLY A 38 -3.49 -11.80 1.19
CA GLY A 38 -2.46 -11.08 1.95
C GLY A 38 -1.53 -10.29 1.03
N MET A 39 -1.12 -10.90 -0.11
CA MET A 39 -0.28 -10.23 -1.11
C MET A 39 -0.99 -9.02 -1.72
N VAL A 40 -2.27 -9.11 -2.04
CA VAL A 40 -3.04 -7.96 -2.57
C VAL A 40 -3.14 -6.83 -1.54
N VAL A 41 -3.46 -7.15 -0.28
CA VAL A 41 -3.48 -6.15 0.80
C VAL A 41 -2.11 -5.49 0.96
N PHE A 42 -1.04 -6.27 0.93
CA PHE A 42 0.33 -5.75 0.99
C PHE A 42 0.63 -4.80 -0.17
N PHE A 43 0.27 -5.14 -1.40
CA PHE A 43 0.47 -4.27 -2.56
C PHE A 43 -0.35 -2.98 -2.48
N VAL A 44 -1.60 -3.03 -2.00
CA VAL A 44 -2.44 -1.84 -1.81
C VAL A 44 -1.80 -0.89 -0.80
N LEU A 45 -1.35 -1.40 0.34
CA LEU A 45 -0.68 -0.60 1.37
C LEU A 45 0.66 -0.04 0.87
N SER A 46 1.45 -0.86 0.17
CA SER A 46 2.74 -0.44 -0.40
C SER A 46 2.57 0.63 -1.48
N ALA A 47 1.56 0.52 -2.34
CA ALA A 47 1.25 1.53 -3.35
C ALA A 47 0.86 2.87 -2.72
N ASN A 48 0.09 2.85 -1.64
CA ASN A 48 -0.28 4.06 -0.91
C ASN A 48 0.93 4.72 -0.26
N ASN A 49 1.79 3.95 0.39
CA ASN A 49 3.02 4.48 1.00
C ASN A 49 3.98 5.06 -0.05
N LEU A 50 4.15 4.35 -1.18
CA LEU A 50 4.98 4.84 -2.29
C LEU A 50 4.41 6.13 -2.89
N SER A 51 3.08 6.21 -3.04
CA SER A 51 2.39 7.42 -3.47
C SER A 51 2.70 8.60 -2.56
N THR A 52 2.55 8.42 -1.25
CA THR A 52 2.84 9.44 -0.25
C THR A 52 4.30 9.87 -0.34
N TYR A 53 5.23 8.92 -0.39
CA TYR A 53 6.66 9.19 -0.52
C TYR A 53 7.00 10.01 -1.76
N VAL A 54 6.47 9.63 -2.93
CA VAL A 54 6.70 10.36 -4.19
C VAL A 54 6.14 11.77 -4.12
N ARG A 55 4.91 11.94 -3.62
CA ARG A 55 4.26 13.25 -3.47
C ARG A 55 5.04 14.17 -2.53
N GLU A 56 5.53 13.67 -1.42
CA GLU A 56 6.29 14.45 -0.44
C GLU A 56 7.71 14.81 -0.91
N ASN A 57 8.24 14.10 -1.89
CA ASN A 57 9.55 14.40 -2.49
C ASN A 57 9.47 15.27 -3.76
N ILE A 58 8.27 15.63 -4.20
CA ILE A 58 8.11 16.63 -5.25
C ILE A 58 8.39 18.01 -4.64
N GLY A 59 9.52 18.60 -5.03
CA GLY A 59 9.91 19.94 -4.61
C GLY A 59 9.20 21.02 -5.42
N ILE A 60 8.87 22.11 -4.75
CA ILE A 60 8.47 23.38 -5.36
C ILE A 60 9.59 24.38 -5.11
N SER A 61 10.14 24.94 -6.16
CA SER A 61 11.19 25.96 -6.07
C SER A 61 10.57 27.35 -6.14
N VAL A 62 10.70 28.11 -5.06
CA VAL A 62 10.27 29.51 -4.96
C VAL A 62 11.49 30.37 -5.28
N LEU A 63 11.52 30.95 -6.46
CA LEU A 63 12.60 31.85 -6.88
C LEU A 63 12.39 33.22 -6.25
N VAL A 64 13.41 33.70 -5.56
CA VAL A 64 13.37 35.01 -4.90
C VAL A 64 14.15 36.05 -5.71
N SER A 65 13.66 37.31 -5.65
CA SER A 65 14.31 38.44 -6.30
C SER A 65 15.66 38.74 -5.66
N ASP A 66 16.56 39.27 -6.47
CA ASP A 66 17.86 39.78 -6.02
C ASP A 66 17.78 40.87 -4.94
N ASP A 67 16.63 41.54 -4.85
CA ASP A 67 16.34 42.55 -3.81
C ASP A 67 16.07 41.93 -2.43
N MET A 68 15.83 40.61 -2.35
CA MET A 68 15.64 39.89 -1.11
C MET A 68 17.00 39.46 -0.55
N LYS A 69 17.46 40.15 0.50
CA LYS A 69 18.70 39.77 1.18
C LYS A 69 18.54 38.46 1.93
N GLU A 70 19.65 37.71 2.08
CA GLU A 70 19.68 36.40 2.76
C GLU A 70 18.97 36.37 4.11
N PRO A 71 19.16 37.35 5.05
CA PRO A 71 18.42 37.34 6.33
C PRO A 71 16.88 37.46 6.18
N GLU A 72 16.45 38.10 5.10
CA GLU A 72 15.02 38.24 4.80
C GLU A 72 14.46 36.95 4.16
N ALA A 73 15.24 36.34 3.27
CA ALA A 73 14.89 35.02 2.71
C ALA A 73 14.77 33.96 3.78
N LEU A 74 15.67 33.94 4.76
CA LEU A 74 15.61 33.03 5.90
C LEU A 74 14.40 33.29 6.82
N LYS A 75 13.98 34.56 7.01
CA LYS A 75 12.75 34.88 7.72
C LYS A 75 11.52 34.40 6.96
N PHE A 76 11.51 34.59 5.65
CA PHE A 76 10.42 34.13 4.79
C PHE A 76 10.34 32.60 4.78
N GLN A 77 11.47 31.91 4.71
CA GLN A 77 11.54 30.45 4.85
C GLN A 77 10.93 29.98 6.18
N LYS A 78 11.22 30.64 7.30
CA LYS A 78 10.63 30.31 8.60
C LYS A 78 9.10 30.47 8.59
N THR A 79 8.61 31.55 7.98
CA THR A 79 7.17 31.78 7.85
C THR A 79 6.52 30.69 6.97
N LEU A 80 7.20 30.21 5.94
CA LEU A 80 6.72 29.10 5.12
C LEU A 80 6.70 27.78 5.89
N ASN A 81 7.70 27.52 6.72
CA ASN A 81 7.75 26.31 7.56
C ASN A 81 6.63 26.24 8.62
N GLU A 82 6.04 27.37 9.00
CA GLU A 82 4.88 27.42 9.91
C GLU A 82 3.56 27.06 9.22
N LYS A 83 3.56 26.97 7.89
CA LYS A 83 2.37 26.63 7.11
C LYS A 83 2.07 25.13 7.13
N SER A 84 0.83 24.77 7.27
CA SER A 84 0.37 23.38 7.36
C SER A 84 0.67 22.52 6.11
N TYR A 85 0.83 23.18 4.96
CA TYR A 85 1.13 22.50 3.70
C TYR A 85 2.61 22.22 3.48
N VAL A 86 3.51 22.87 4.24
CA VAL A 86 4.97 22.67 4.15
C VAL A 86 5.40 21.55 5.07
N LYS A 87 6.13 20.59 4.53
CA LYS A 87 6.81 19.52 5.27
C LYS A 87 8.21 19.94 5.67
N GLU A 88 8.95 20.48 4.72
CA GLU A 88 10.34 20.90 4.85
C GLU A 88 10.61 22.02 3.87
N SER A 89 11.46 22.96 4.22
CA SER A 89 12.00 23.93 3.27
C SER A 89 13.48 24.16 3.47
N VAL A 90 14.18 24.39 2.37
CA VAL A 90 15.61 24.66 2.33
C VAL A 90 15.86 25.93 1.52
N TYR A 91 16.64 26.85 2.07
CA TYR A 91 17.12 28.01 1.32
C TYR A 91 18.39 27.64 0.55
N ILE A 92 18.42 27.91 -0.74
CA ILE A 92 19.57 27.67 -1.64
C ILE A 92 20.05 29.03 -2.14
N SER A 93 21.29 29.38 -1.80
CA SER A 93 21.91 30.60 -2.29
C SER A 93 22.28 30.48 -3.79
N LYS A 94 22.54 31.62 -4.44
CA LYS A 94 23.00 31.64 -5.84
C LYS A 94 24.26 30.82 -6.08
N GLU A 95 25.20 30.91 -5.12
CA GLU A 95 26.48 30.19 -5.18
C GLU A 95 26.27 28.69 -5.02
N GLN A 96 25.39 28.31 -4.11
CA GLN A 96 25.02 26.92 -3.89
C GLN A 96 24.28 26.34 -5.10
N ALA A 97 23.32 27.06 -5.69
CA ALA A 97 22.62 26.67 -6.89
C ALA A 97 23.58 26.45 -8.07
N LEU A 98 24.55 27.35 -8.27
CA LEU A 98 25.58 27.19 -9.29
C LEU A 98 26.42 25.94 -9.05
N LYS A 99 26.85 25.70 -7.81
CA LYS A 99 27.66 24.53 -7.46
C LYS A 99 26.91 23.22 -7.71
N GLU A 100 25.69 23.12 -7.25
CA GLU A 100 24.85 21.92 -7.43
C GLU A 100 24.59 21.64 -8.90
N GLN A 101 24.32 22.68 -9.71
CA GLN A 101 24.10 22.53 -11.13
C GLN A 101 25.42 22.20 -11.89
N THR A 102 26.54 22.77 -11.50
CA THR A 102 27.85 22.41 -12.05
C THR A 102 28.19 20.95 -11.79
N GLU A 103 27.93 20.45 -10.57
CA GLU A 103 28.11 19.03 -10.23
C GLU A 103 27.18 18.12 -11.03
N ALA A 104 25.91 18.51 -11.23
CA ALA A 104 24.94 17.74 -11.98
C ALA A 104 25.19 17.71 -13.49
N MET A 105 25.62 18.84 -14.08
CA MET A 105 25.87 18.99 -15.51
C MET A 105 27.29 18.59 -15.93
N GLY A 106 28.25 18.52 -14.96
CA GLY A 106 29.65 18.27 -15.22
C GLY A 106 30.40 19.44 -15.88
N THR A 107 29.76 20.60 -16.00
CA THR A 107 30.32 21.80 -16.64
C THR A 107 29.80 23.02 -15.88
N ASP A 108 30.64 24.04 -15.69
CA ASP A 108 30.27 25.28 -15.03
C ASP A 108 29.57 26.23 -16.01
N PRO A 109 28.25 26.50 -15.87
CA PRO A 109 27.55 27.43 -16.75
C PRO A 109 28.06 28.88 -16.64
N ALA A 110 28.61 29.27 -15.48
CA ALA A 110 29.12 30.61 -15.27
C ALA A 110 30.41 30.86 -16.07
N GLU A 111 31.21 29.83 -16.36
CA GLU A 111 32.40 29.93 -17.19
C GLU A 111 32.06 30.28 -18.64
N PHE A 112 30.92 29.76 -19.14
CA PHE A 112 30.47 30.06 -20.52
C PHE A 112 29.78 31.40 -20.65
N LEU A 113 28.99 31.79 -19.63
CA LEU A 113 28.13 33.00 -19.69
C LEU A 113 28.85 34.23 -19.15
N GLY A 114 29.93 34.08 -18.39
CA GLY A 114 30.68 35.16 -17.74
C GLY A 114 29.97 35.73 -16.50
N TYR A 115 28.82 35.17 -16.11
CA TYR A 115 28.07 35.50 -14.90
C TYR A 115 27.29 34.29 -14.39
N ASN A 116 26.93 34.33 -13.10
CA ASN A 116 26.07 33.27 -12.52
C ASN A 116 24.62 33.47 -13.00
N PRO A 117 24.05 32.54 -13.79
CA PRO A 117 22.69 32.66 -14.32
C PRO A 117 21.60 32.26 -13.28
N PHE A 118 22.00 31.68 -12.16
CA PHE A 118 21.04 31.20 -11.16
C PHE A 118 20.67 32.29 -10.14
N THR A 119 19.41 32.25 -9.71
CA THR A 119 18.90 33.09 -8.63
C THR A 119 18.79 32.30 -7.33
N ALA A 120 18.75 32.98 -6.21
CA ALA A 120 18.49 32.31 -4.95
C ALA A 120 17.05 31.74 -4.93
N SER A 121 16.86 30.60 -4.30
CA SER A 121 15.57 29.95 -4.23
C SER A 121 15.30 29.37 -2.84
N ILE A 122 14.02 29.17 -2.53
CA ILE A 122 13.57 28.38 -1.39
C ILE A 122 12.90 27.14 -1.93
N GLU A 123 13.53 26.00 -1.73
CA GLU A 123 12.92 24.73 -2.08
C GLU A 123 11.98 24.28 -0.97
N ILE A 124 10.74 23.95 -1.34
CA ILE A 124 9.68 23.54 -0.43
C ILE A 124 9.24 22.14 -0.80
N LYS A 125 9.25 21.23 0.16
CA LYS A 125 8.57 19.94 0.06
C LYS A 125 7.20 20.06 0.71
N LEU A 126 6.18 19.62 0.01
CA LEU A 126 4.80 19.65 0.51
C LEU A 126 4.46 18.37 1.27
N ASN A 127 3.53 18.50 2.21
CA ASN A 127 2.84 17.35 2.76
C ASN A 127 2.01 16.66 1.65
N ALA A 128 1.99 15.33 1.59
CA ALA A 128 1.40 14.53 0.52
C ALA A 128 -0.05 14.91 0.16
N GLN A 129 -0.84 15.34 1.15
CA GLN A 129 -2.24 15.77 0.97
C GLN A 129 -2.36 17.06 0.14
N TYR A 130 -1.33 17.90 0.09
CA TYR A 130 -1.29 19.16 -0.66
C TYR A 130 -0.51 19.04 -1.99
N ALA A 131 0.15 17.93 -2.24
CA ALA A 131 0.89 17.68 -3.49
C ALA A 131 -0.06 17.25 -4.63
N ASN A 132 -0.99 18.13 -4.98
CA ASN A 132 -1.94 17.98 -6.09
C ASN A 132 -2.14 19.34 -6.77
N SER A 133 -2.56 19.31 -8.04
CA SER A 133 -2.67 20.52 -8.88
C SER A 133 -3.57 21.58 -8.30
N ASP A 134 -4.69 21.20 -7.66
CA ASP A 134 -5.64 22.13 -7.07
C ASP A 134 -5.01 22.86 -5.86
N SER A 135 -4.34 22.10 -4.98
CA SER A 135 -3.67 22.68 -3.81
C SER A 135 -2.50 23.56 -4.20
N ILE A 136 -1.69 23.12 -5.16
CA ILE A 136 -0.52 23.89 -5.60
C ILE A 136 -0.94 25.22 -6.22
N SER A 137 -2.04 25.26 -6.97
CA SER A 137 -2.53 26.49 -7.60
C SER A 137 -2.88 27.60 -6.57
N TRP A 138 -3.46 27.26 -5.43
CA TRP A 138 -3.73 28.29 -4.40
C TRP A 138 -2.49 28.59 -3.54
N ILE A 139 -1.62 27.59 -3.29
CA ILE A 139 -0.34 27.79 -2.61
C ILE A 139 0.54 28.74 -3.41
N GLU A 140 0.66 28.53 -4.71
CA GLU A 140 1.38 29.42 -5.63
C GLU A 140 0.88 30.87 -5.53
N LYS A 141 -0.44 31.07 -5.58
CA LYS A 141 -1.05 32.40 -5.42
C LYS A 141 -0.76 33.02 -4.07
N GLU A 142 -0.78 32.23 -2.99
CA GLU A 142 -0.43 32.71 -1.65
C GLU A 142 1.03 33.13 -1.57
N ILE A 143 1.95 32.34 -2.09
CA ILE A 143 3.39 32.62 -2.09
C ILE A 143 3.71 33.86 -2.96
N LEU A 144 3.08 33.99 -4.12
CA LEU A 144 3.24 35.14 -5.02
C LEU A 144 2.66 36.46 -4.46
N THR A 145 1.91 36.40 -3.35
CA THR A 145 1.49 37.61 -2.64
C THR A 145 2.69 38.40 -2.09
N ASN A 146 3.81 37.74 -1.84
CA ASN A 146 5.05 38.39 -1.50
C ASN A 146 5.72 38.96 -2.75
N LYS A 147 5.75 40.27 -2.89
CA LYS A 147 6.29 41.02 -4.07
C LYS A 147 7.75 40.72 -4.39
N LYS A 148 8.50 40.12 -3.43
CA LYS A 148 9.91 39.72 -3.62
C LYS A 148 10.08 38.30 -4.12
N VAL A 149 9.00 37.57 -4.32
CA VAL A 149 9.00 36.27 -5.03
C VAL A 149 8.82 36.58 -6.53
N MET A 150 9.74 36.08 -7.33
CA MET A 150 9.70 36.24 -8.79
C MET A 150 8.79 35.20 -9.43
N GLU A 151 8.96 33.95 -9.07
CA GLU A 151 8.29 32.83 -9.69
C GLU A 151 8.23 31.64 -8.72
N VAL A 152 7.21 30.83 -8.88
CA VAL A 152 7.08 29.55 -8.21
C VAL A 152 7.15 28.47 -9.29
N SER A 153 8.26 27.73 -9.32
CA SER A 153 8.52 26.70 -10.31
C SER A 153 8.26 25.31 -9.72
N TYR A 154 7.48 24.51 -10.42
CA TYR A 154 7.21 23.11 -10.04
C TYR A 154 6.94 22.24 -11.27
N PRO A 155 7.24 20.94 -11.23
CA PRO A 155 7.05 20.04 -12.34
C PRO A 155 5.57 19.62 -12.47
N GLN A 156 4.73 20.51 -13.02
CA GLN A 156 3.28 20.31 -13.14
C GLN A 156 2.92 18.99 -13.84
N ASN A 157 3.58 18.67 -14.94
CA ASN A 157 3.36 17.43 -15.69
C ASN A 157 3.64 16.18 -14.86
N LEU A 158 4.65 16.24 -13.97
CA LEU A 158 5.01 15.15 -13.09
C LEU A 158 3.92 14.94 -12.01
N ILE A 159 3.46 16.03 -11.40
CA ILE A 159 2.41 16.01 -10.36
C ILE A 159 1.12 15.43 -10.91
N ASP A 160 0.68 15.89 -12.07
CA ASP A 160 -0.53 15.39 -12.73
C ASP A 160 -0.41 13.92 -13.12
N SER A 161 0.76 13.53 -13.66
CA SER A 161 1.03 12.15 -14.06
C SER A 161 1.05 11.21 -12.86
N VAL A 162 1.71 11.60 -11.78
CA VAL A 162 1.77 10.83 -10.52
C VAL A 162 0.36 10.66 -9.95
N ASN A 163 -0.41 11.74 -9.81
CA ASN A 163 -1.77 11.69 -9.27
C ASN A 163 -2.70 10.80 -10.10
N ARG A 164 -2.65 10.94 -11.42
CA ARG A 164 -3.47 10.14 -12.35
C ARG A 164 -3.10 8.67 -12.36
N ASN A 165 -1.81 8.36 -12.37
CA ASN A 165 -1.33 6.98 -12.37
C ASN A 165 -1.64 6.27 -11.06
N ILE A 166 -1.47 6.95 -9.92
CA ILE A 166 -1.82 6.40 -8.61
C ILE A 166 -3.31 6.09 -8.52
N GLN A 167 -4.17 6.99 -9.00
CA GLN A 167 -5.61 6.75 -9.02
C GLN A 167 -5.98 5.52 -9.86
N LYS A 168 -5.40 5.37 -11.05
CA LYS A 168 -5.61 4.21 -11.92
C LYS A 168 -5.14 2.91 -11.27
N VAL A 169 -3.94 2.92 -10.67
CA VAL A 169 -3.40 1.76 -9.97
C VAL A 169 -4.28 1.38 -8.78
N SER A 170 -4.74 2.35 -7.98
CA SER A 170 -5.62 2.11 -6.84
C SER A 170 -6.95 1.47 -7.26
N ILE A 171 -7.58 1.96 -8.32
CA ILE A 171 -8.83 1.40 -8.85
C ILE A 171 -8.62 -0.03 -9.37
N PHE A 172 -7.52 -0.27 -10.09
CA PHE A 172 -7.18 -1.60 -10.58
C PHE A 172 -6.94 -2.60 -9.44
N LEU A 173 -6.18 -2.21 -8.42
CA LEU A 173 -5.91 -3.04 -7.24
C LEU A 173 -7.19 -3.33 -6.44
N LEU A 174 -8.08 -2.35 -6.31
CA LEU A 174 -9.36 -2.53 -5.62
C LEU A 174 -10.26 -3.51 -6.39
N GLY A 175 -10.32 -3.42 -7.71
CA GLY A 175 -11.03 -4.37 -8.56
C GLY A 175 -10.47 -5.80 -8.44
N LEU A 176 -9.14 -5.94 -8.43
CA LEU A 176 -8.47 -7.21 -8.24
C LEU A 176 -8.75 -7.80 -6.85
N ALA A 177 -8.72 -6.99 -5.80
CA ALA A 177 -9.06 -7.41 -4.44
C ALA A 177 -10.49 -7.92 -4.33
N ALA A 178 -11.45 -7.21 -4.95
CA ALA A 178 -12.85 -7.63 -4.98
C ALA A 178 -13.02 -8.98 -5.70
N LEU A 179 -12.38 -9.16 -6.85
CA LEU A 179 -12.41 -10.41 -7.63
C LEU A 179 -11.82 -11.57 -6.84
N LEU A 180 -10.66 -11.39 -6.21
CA LEU A 180 -10.04 -12.43 -5.37
C LEU A 180 -10.89 -12.77 -4.15
N THR A 181 -11.56 -11.80 -3.55
CA THR A 181 -12.50 -12.02 -2.45
C THR A 181 -13.67 -12.90 -2.88
N LEU A 182 -14.25 -12.65 -4.07
CA LEU A 182 -15.33 -13.47 -4.63
C LEU A 182 -14.87 -14.90 -4.90
N ILE A 183 -13.69 -15.07 -5.50
CA ILE A 183 -13.10 -16.39 -5.75
C ILE A 183 -12.86 -17.14 -4.43
N SER A 184 -12.32 -16.47 -3.42
CA SER A 184 -12.09 -17.04 -2.09
C SER A 184 -13.40 -17.54 -1.46
N PHE A 185 -14.47 -16.73 -1.53
CA PHE A 185 -15.78 -17.10 -1.02
C PHE A 185 -16.35 -18.32 -1.76
N ALA A 186 -16.22 -18.37 -3.08
CA ALA A 186 -16.64 -19.52 -3.88
C ALA A 186 -15.88 -20.81 -3.53
N LEU A 187 -14.55 -20.71 -3.35
CA LEU A 187 -13.71 -21.84 -2.97
C LEU A 187 -14.05 -22.36 -1.56
N ILE A 188 -14.24 -21.47 -0.58
CA ILE A 188 -14.64 -21.84 0.78
C ILE A 188 -15.97 -22.56 0.76
N ASN A 189 -16.99 -22.02 0.05
CA ASN A 189 -18.28 -22.66 -0.08
C ASN A 189 -18.19 -24.08 -0.71
N ASN A 190 -17.38 -24.21 -1.77
CA ASN A 190 -17.20 -25.50 -2.42
C ASN A 190 -16.49 -26.51 -1.51
N THR A 191 -15.48 -26.09 -0.77
CA THR A 191 -14.75 -26.91 0.22
C THR A 191 -15.68 -27.40 1.34
N ILE A 192 -16.51 -26.52 1.88
CA ILE A 192 -17.50 -26.86 2.92
C ILE A 192 -18.51 -27.89 2.38
N ARG A 193 -19.03 -27.68 1.18
CA ARG A 193 -19.98 -28.60 0.54
C ARG A 193 -19.36 -30.01 0.36
N LEU A 194 -18.13 -30.09 -0.13
CA LEU A 194 -17.40 -31.34 -0.28
C LEU A 194 -17.16 -32.02 1.06
N ALA A 195 -16.79 -31.30 2.11
CA ALA A 195 -16.57 -31.83 3.46
C ALA A 195 -17.86 -32.43 4.06
N ILE A 196 -19.00 -31.76 3.87
CA ILE A 196 -20.31 -32.24 4.32
C ILE A 196 -20.72 -33.49 3.55
N TYR A 197 -20.54 -33.48 2.22
CA TYR A 197 -20.90 -34.61 1.38
C TYR A 197 -20.06 -35.87 1.71
N SER A 198 -18.79 -35.73 1.94
CA SER A 198 -17.90 -36.82 2.35
C SER A 198 -18.32 -37.49 3.67
N LYS A 199 -18.97 -36.73 4.57
CA LYS A 199 -19.43 -37.23 5.89
C LYS A 199 -20.93 -37.43 6.00
N ARG A 200 -21.63 -37.48 4.87
CA ARG A 200 -23.10 -37.58 4.84
C ARG A 200 -23.67 -38.76 5.65
N PHE A 201 -23.02 -39.93 5.58
CA PHE A 201 -23.45 -41.12 6.35
C PHE A 201 -23.34 -40.91 7.86
N LEU A 202 -22.21 -40.34 8.33
CA LEU A 202 -21.99 -40.04 9.72
C LEU A 202 -23.06 -39.05 10.25
N ILE A 203 -23.35 -38.00 9.47
CA ILE A 203 -24.35 -37.00 9.79
C ILE A 203 -25.75 -37.66 9.88
N HIS A 204 -26.03 -38.57 8.93
CA HIS A 204 -27.32 -39.29 8.93
C HIS A 204 -27.48 -40.19 10.15
N THR A 205 -26.44 -40.94 10.51
CA THR A 205 -26.44 -41.81 11.71
C THR A 205 -26.63 -40.99 13.00
N MET A 206 -25.91 -39.84 13.13
CA MET A 206 -26.10 -38.96 14.28
C MET A 206 -27.50 -38.39 14.38
N LYS A 207 -28.15 -38.10 13.24
CA LYS A 207 -29.52 -37.64 13.18
C LYS A 207 -30.53 -38.73 13.63
N LEU A 208 -30.29 -39.98 13.22
CA LEU A 208 -31.12 -41.12 13.62
C LEU A 208 -31.06 -41.38 15.14
N VAL A 209 -29.92 -41.14 15.80
CA VAL A 209 -29.77 -41.29 17.24
C VAL A 209 -30.31 -40.05 18.00
N GLY A 210 -30.89 -39.07 17.31
CA GLY A 210 -31.51 -37.90 17.95
C GLY A 210 -30.55 -36.76 18.30
N ALA A 211 -29.34 -36.74 17.72
CA ALA A 211 -28.40 -35.65 17.98
C ALA A 211 -28.92 -34.29 17.46
N SER A 212 -28.78 -33.23 18.28
CA SER A 212 -29.20 -31.88 17.89
C SER A 212 -28.35 -31.31 16.75
N TRP A 213 -28.94 -30.43 15.93
CA TRP A 213 -28.24 -29.78 14.81
C TRP A 213 -26.98 -29.00 15.28
N SER A 214 -27.02 -28.40 16.47
CA SER A 214 -25.90 -27.68 17.04
C SER A 214 -24.73 -28.61 17.36
N PHE A 215 -25.02 -29.79 17.88
CA PHE A 215 -24.02 -30.81 18.18
C PHE A 215 -23.37 -31.35 16.90
N ILE A 216 -24.12 -31.55 15.85
CA ILE A 216 -23.63 -32.03 14.55
C ILE A 216 -22.74 -30.97 13.88
N ARG A 217 -23.09 -29.69 13.95
CA ARG A 217 -22.35 -28.60 13.29
C ARG A 217 -21.04 -28.23 14.00
N ARG A 218 -21.01 -28.32 15.32
CA ARG A 218 -19.89 -27.87 16.15
C ARG A 218 -18.53 -28.43 15.72
N PRO A 219 -18.32 -29.73 15.49
CA PRO A 219 -17.05 -30.30 15.09
C PRO A 219 -16.61 -29.83 13.68
N PHE A 220 -17.54 -29.52 12.77
CA PHE A 220 -17.22 -28.99 11.46
C PHE A 220 -16.74 -27.53 11.53
N LEU A 221 -17.39 -26.70 12.34
CA LEU A 221 -17.00 -25.32 12.54
C LEU A 221 -15.60 -25.22 13.20
N ILE A 222 -15.38 -25.96 14.28
CA ILE A 222 -14.10 -25.98 14.98
C ILE A 222 -12.98 -26.43 14.03
N ARG A 223 -13.22 -27.49 13.25
CA ARG A 223 -12.22 -27.98 12.31
C ARG A 223 -11.89 -26.98 11.21
N ASN A 224 -12.89 -26.26 10.67
CA ASN A 224 -12.66 -25.24 9.64
C ASN A 224 -11.90 -24.03 10.19
N VAL A 225 -12.14 -23.65 11.44
CA VAL A 225 -11.34 -22.60 12.10
C VAL A 225 -9.89 -23.03 12.26
N TRP A 226 -9.63 -24.28 12.68
CA TRP A 226 -8.27 -24.81 12.79
C TRP A 226 -7.54 -24.96 11.45
N ILE A 227 -8.24 -25.08 10.34
CA ILE A 227 -7.65 -25.13 8.99
C ILE A 227 -7.31 -23.72 8.50
N GLY A 228 -8.03 -22.69 8.97
CA GLY A 228 -7.83 -21.30 8.58
C GLY A 228 -6.82 -20.52 9.42
N VAL A 229 -6.38 -21.09 10.55
CA VAL A 229 -5.32 -20.56 11.43
C VAL A 229 -4.03 -21.32 11.20
#